data_5bc19129ef040f93b614d261030cdfe0
#
_entry.id   5bc19129ef040f93b614d261030cdfe0
#
_cell.length_a   1.000
_cell.length_b   1.000
_cell.length_c   1.000
_cell.angle_alpha   90.00
_cell.angle_beta   90.00
_cell.angle_gamma   90.00
#
_symmetry.space_group_name_H-M   'P 1'
#
loop_
_entity.id
_entity.type
_entity.pdbx_description
1 polymer ?
#
loop_
_entity_poly.entity_id
_entity_poly.type
_entity_poly.pdbx_seq_one_letter_code
_entity_poly.pdbx_strand_id
1 'polypeptide(L)'
;MSSMEKNVLIRNALIANYNNYAQGIDTKDWSMVRDCFADDVFIDYGALSASTGDPALPREADDWVKHLQSVINGFDITQHMITNHRFCISSTAVSCRAYLSADHVIFANTEVPVVADEDVITVVGEYNNHYSEIDGEWKICKSELVVHWSHGNAELFVEATERALAQLKSQK
;
A
#
# COMPACT_ATOMS: atom_id res chain seq x y z
N MET A 1 -26.29 -12.19 -16.71
CA MET A 1 -25.98 -11.36 -15.55
C MET A 1 -26.40 -9.92 -15.85
N SER A 2 -27.17 -9.31 -14.98
CA SER A 2 -27.61 -7.91 -15.13
C SER A 2 -26.43 -6.95 -14.90
N SER A 3 -26.54 -5.71 -15.37
CA SER A 3 -25.52 -4.66 -15.12
C SER A 3 -25.32 -4.42 -13.61
N MET A 4 -26.38 -4.53 -12.81
CA MET A 4 -26.32 -4.38 -11.36
C MET A 4 -25.49 -5.50 -10.70
N GLU A 5 -25.74 -6.75 -11.08
CA GLU A 5 -24.99 -7.91 -10.57
C GLU A 5 -23.50 -7.79 -10.91
N LYS A 6 -23.18 -7.40 -12.16
CA LYS A 6 -21.79 -7.16 -12.58
C LYS A 6 -21.13 -6.10 -11.71
N ASN A 7 -21.80 -4.97 -11.46
CA ASN A 7 -21.24 -3.89 -10.64
C ASN A 7 -20.99 -4.33 -9.18
N VAL A 8 -21.86 -5.18 -8.62
CA VAL A 8 -21.67 -5.73 -7.26
C VAL A 8 -20.41 -6.61 -7.21
N LEU A 9 -20.23 -7.48 -8.21
CA LEU A 9 -19.04 -8.34 -8.29
C LEU A 9 -17.75 -7.51 -8.42
N ILE A 10 -17.77 -6.48 -9.28
CA ILE A 10 -16.62 -5.58 -9.42
C ILE A 10 -16.30 -4.91 -8.06
N ARG A 11 -17.29 -4.30 -7.40
CA ARG A 11 -17.07 -3.66 -6.09
C ARG A 11 -16.45 -4.61 -5.07
N ASN A 12 -16.95 -5.84 -4.98
CA ASN A 12 -16.42 -6.84 -4.05
C ASN A 12 -14.97 -7.20 -4.40
N ALA A 13 -14.63 -7.32 -5.69
CA ALA A 13 -13.27 -7.59 -6.13
C ALA A 13 -12.31 -6.44 -5.79
N LEU A 14 -12.75 -5.17 -5.97
CA LEU A 14 -11.92 -4.02 -5.60
C LEU A 14 -11.70 -3.92 -4.07
N ILE A 15 -12.72 -4.21 -3.26
CA ILE A 15 -12.58 -4.27 -1.79
C ILE A 15 -11.62 -5.39 -1.40
N ALA A 16 -11.75 -6.57 -2.02
CA ALA A 16 -10.85 -7.68 -1.76
C ALA A 16 -9.40 -7.33 -2.12
N ASN A 17 -9.17 -6.62 -3.24
CA ASN A 17 -7.84 -6.15 -3.63
C ASN A 17 -7.25 -5.19 -2.57
N TYR A 18 -8.02 -4.19 -2.07
CA TYR A 18 -7.57 -3.32 -0.98
C TYR A 18 -7.24 -4.10 0.30
N ASN A 19 -8.08 -5.07 0.67
CA ASN A 19 -7.86 -5.90 1.85
C ASN A 19 -6.59 -6.76 1.71
N ASN A 20 -6.37 -7.36 0.55
CA ASN A 20 -5.17 -8.15 0.26
C ASN A 20 -3.92 -7.28 0.28
N TYR A 21 -3.99 -6.07 -0.29
CA TYR A 21 -2.89 -5.11 -0.23
C TYR A 21 -2.53 -4.75 1.21
N ALA A 22 -3.52 -4.34 2.03
CA ALA A 22 -3.32 -4.00 3.43
C ALA A 22 -2.75 -5.18 4.23
N GLN A 23 -3.38 -6.35 4.13
CA GLN A 23 -2.93 -7.56 4.80
C GLN A 23 -1.52 -7.95 4.37
N GLY A 24 -1.23 -7.92 3.06
CA GLY A 24 0.09 -8.27 2.52
C GLY A 24 1.20 -7.37 3.05
N ILE A 25 0.96 -6.06 3.13
CA ILE A 25 1.90 -5.11 3.74
C ILE A 25 2.09 -5.43 5.24
N ASP A 26 1.00 -5.61 5.98
CA ASP A 26 1.03 -5.77 7.44
C ASP A 26 1.66 -7.11 7.86
N THR A 27 1.46 -8.17 7.07
CA THR A 27 2.08 -9.49 7.30
C THR A 27 3.40 -9.70 6.57
N LYS A 28 3.82 -8.71 5.76
CA LYS A 28 5.00 -8.79 4.88
C LYS A 28 4.92 -9.95 3.89
N ASP A 29 3.70 -10.32 3.47
CA ASP A 29 3.45 -11.25 2.37
C ASP A 29 3.54 -10.50 1.04
N TRP A 30 4.76 -10.39 0.53
CA TRP A 30 5.07 -9.61 -0.66
C TRP A 30 4.52 -10.23 -1.95
N SER A 31 4.25 -11.53 -1.95
CA SER A 31 3.53 -12.20 -3.03
C SER A 31 2.11 -11.70 -3.11
N MET A 32 1.40 -11.65 -1.97
CA MET A 32 0.05 -11.11 -1.86
C MET A 32 -0.01 -9.63 -2.29
N VAL A 33 0.99 -8.81 -1.90
CA VAL A 33 1.09 -7.41 -2.34
C VAL A 33 1.27 -7.33 -3.85
N ARG A 34 2.21 -8.13 -4.42
CA ARG A 34 2.48 -8.13 -5.86
C ARG A 34 1.26 -8.51 -6.67
N ASP A 35 0.49 -9.48 -6.21
CA ASP A 35 -0.73 -9.97 -6.86
C ASP A 35 -1.84 -8.91 -6.95
N CYS A 36 -1.77 -7.86 -6.15
CA CYS A 36 -2.72 -6.75 -6.24
C CYS A 36 -2.52 -5.87 -7.48
N PHE A 37 -1.34 -5.90 -8.11
CA PHE A 37 -0.95 -4.99 -9.18
C PHE A 37 -0.93 -5.66 -10.56
N ALA A 38 -1.20 -4.87 -11.61
CA ALA A 38 -0.81 -5.19 -12.99
C ALA A 38 0.72 -5.21 -13.11
N ASP A 39 1.26 -5.79 -14.20
CA ASP A 39 2.72 -5.85 -14.38
C ASP A 39 3.34 -4.47 -14.50
N ASP A 40 2.69 -3.56 -15.24
CA ASP A 40 3.05 -2.16 -15.31
C ASP A 40 2.06 -1.33 -14.49
N VAL A 41 2.58 -0.46 -13.61
CA VAL A 41 1.77 0.36 -12.72
C VAL A 41 2.28 1.79 -12.64
N PHE A 42 1.35 2.76 -12.63
CA PHE A 42 1.64 4.16 -12.32
C PHE A 42 1.52 4.39 -10.82
N ILE A 43 2.56 4.93 -10.21
CA ILE A 43 2.60 5.19 -8.76
C ILE A 43 2.86 6.66 -8.50
N ASP A 44 1.98 7.28 -7.70
CA ASP A 44 2.14 8.62 -7.18
C ASP A 44 1.79 8.65 -5.68
N TYR A 45 2.79 8.45 -4.85
CA TYR A 45 2.68 8.58 -3.39
C TYR A 45 3.41 9.84 -2.89
N GLY A 46 3.53 10.85 -3.76
CA GLY A 46 4.24 12.09 -3.45
C GLY A 46 5.69 11.84 -3.01
N ALA A 47 6.08 12.40 -1.87
CA ALA A 47 7.43 12.26 -1.35
C ALA A 47 7.82 10.79 -1.06
N LEU A 48 6.86 9.92 -0.70
CA LEU A 48 7.12 8.51 -0.38
C LEU A 48 7.52 7.69 -1.61
N SER A 49 7.18 8.12 -2.82
CA SER A 49 7.56 7.46 -4.07
C SER A 49 8.52 8.28 -4.94
N ALA A 50 8.98 9.44 -4.48
CA ALA A 50 9.78 10.37 -5.29
C ALA A 50 11.10 9.74 -5.79
N SER A 51 11.71 8.84 -5.02
CA SER A 51 12.93 8.14 -5.41
C SER A 51 12.73 7.02 -6.44
N THR A 52 11.48 6.64 -6.75
CA THR A 52 11.16 5.51 -7.64
C THR A 52 10.87 5.92 -9.09
N GLY A 53 10.98 7.21 -9.40
CA GLY A 53 10.85 7.73 -10.77
C GLY A 53 9.66 8.68 -10.96
N ASP A 54 9.44 9.09 -12.21
CA ASP A 54 8.36 10.01 -12.60
C ASP A 54 7.00 9.32 -12.46
N PRO A 55 6.05 9.88 -11.69
CA PRO A 55 4.70 9.31 -11.55
C PRO A 55 3.89 9.30 -12.86
N ALA A 56 4.28 10.09 -13.86
CA ALA A 56 3.65 10.08 -15.18
C ALA A 56 4.10 8.91 -16.07
N LEU A 57 5.11 8.14 -15.65
CA LEU A 57 5.61 6.98 -16.38
C LEU A 57 5.27 5.69 -15.62
N PRO A 58 4.89 4.61 -16.34
CA PRO A 58 4.68 3.32 -15.71
C PRO A 58 6.02 2.74 -15.23
N ARG A 59 5.96 1.88 -14.23
CA ARG A 59 7.08 1.09 -13.71
C ARG A 59 6.67 -0.36 -13.55
N GLU A 60 7.62 -1.26 -13.56
CA GLU A 60 7.35 -2.66 -13.23
C GLU A 60 6.86 -2.78 -11.78
N ALA A 61 5.77 -3.51 -11.58
CA ALA A 61 5.21 -3.71 -10.26
C ALA A 61 6.18 -4.42 -9.29
N ASP A 62 7.05 -5.29 -9.82
CA ASP A 62 8.11 -5.93 -9.03
C ASP A 62 9.07 -4.91 -8.42
N ASP A 63 9.43 -3.86 -9.16
CA ASP A 63 10.33 -2.82 -8.65
C ASP A 63 9.61 -1.92 -7.62
N TRP A 64 8.32 -1.66 -7.82
CA TRP A 64 7.51 -0.99 -6.81
C TRP A 64 7.41 -1.79 -5.51
N VAL A 65 7.13 -3.09 -5.60
CA VAL A 65 7.06 -3.97 -4.43
C VAL A 65 8.41 -4.06 -3.71
N LYS A 66 9.54 -4.15 -4.43
CA LYS A 66 10.88 -4.08 -3.83
C LYS A 66 11.11 -2.76 -3.09
N HIS A 67 10.61 -1.64 -3.63
CA HIS A 67 10.70 -0.35 -2.94
C HIS A 67 9.91 -0.38 -1.63
N LEU A 68 8.67 -0.88 -1.62
CA LEU A 68 7.89 -1.05 -0.40
C LEU A 68 8.62 -1.93 0.62
N GLN A 69 9.19 -3.06 0.18
CA GLN A 69 9.99 -3.95 1.02
C GLN A 69 11.17 -3.24 1.68
N SER A 70 11.85 -2.35 0.93
CA SER A 70 13.03 -1.64 1.42
C SER A 70 12.76 -0.70 2.59
N VAL A 71 11.50 -0.37 2.82
CA VAL A 71 11.05 0.48 3.94
C VAL A 71 10.29 -0.35 4.97
N ILE A 72 9.23 -1.03 4.55
CA ILE A 72 8.28 -1.69 5.46
C ILE A 72 8.94 -2.84 6.25
N ASN A 73 9.88 -3.56 5.67
CA ASN A 73 10.58 -4.65 6.38
C ASN A 73 11.34 -4.19 7.63
N GLY A 74 11.68 -2.91 7.74
CA GLY A 74 12.36 -2.37 8.90
C GLY A 74 11.43 -2.03 10.07
N PHE A 75 10.12 -1.91 9.86
CA PHE A 75 9.16 -1.77 10.95
C PHE A 75 8.90 -3.12 11.63
N ASP A 76 8.67 -3.11 12.94
CA ASP A 76 8.29 -4.30 13.68
C ASP A 76 6.83 -4.68 13.37
N ILE A 77 5.93 -3.71 13.39
CA ILE A 77 4.51 -3.86 13.05
C ILE A 77 4.08 -2.70 12.14
N THR A 78 3.20 -3.01 11.18
CA THR A 78 2.36 -2.02 10.51
C THR A 78 0.91 -2.44 10.58
N GLN A 79 -0.01 -1.48 10.54
CA GLN A 79 -1.45 -1.75 10.47
C GLN A 79 -2.12 -0.75 9.54
N HIS A 80 -2.64 -1.25 8.42
CA HIS A 80 -3.34 -0.45 7.43
C HIS A 80 -4.85 -0.65 7.56
N MET A 81 -5.57 0.41 7.90
CA MET A 81 -7.04 0.45 7.90
C MET A 81 -7.51 1.20 6.66
N ILE A 82 -8.13 0.47 5.72
CA ILE A 82 -8.64 1.03 4.46
C ILE A 82 -10.17 0.94 4.47
N THR A 83 -10.82 2.10 4.40
CA THR A 83 -12.26 2.22 4.64
C THR A 83 -12.93 3.19 3.67
N ASN A 84 -14.26 3.33 3.77
CA ASN A 84 -15.04 4.35 3.02
C ASN A 84 -14.83 4.27 1.50
N HIS A 85 -14.91 3.07 0.96
CA HIS A 85 -14.71 2.80 -0.47
C HIS A 85 -15.75 3.53 -1.33
N ARG A 86 -15.28 4.33 -2.29
CA ARG A 86 -16.08 5.11 -3.24
C ARG A 86 -15.72 4.69 -4.66
N PHE A 87 -16.64 4.01 -5.32
CA PHE A 87 -16.41 3.38 -6.62
C PHE A 87 -16.84 4.28 -7.77
N CYS A 88 -16.05 4.32 -8.84
CA CYS A 88 -16.41 4.79 -10.16
C CYS A 88 -16.29 3.61 -11.13
N ILE A 89 -17.42 3.10 -11.63
CA ILE A 89 -17.45 1.96 -12.56
C ILE A 89 -18.19 2.42 -13.82
N SER A 90 -17.47 2.47 -14.92
CA SER A 90 -17.99 2.80 -16.24
C SER A 90 -17.52 1.80 -17.29
N SER A 91 -17.94 1.96 -18.53
CA SER A 91 -17.47 1.13 -19.65
C SER A 91 -16.00 1.39 -20.03
N THR A 92 -15.43 2.50 -19.61
CA THR A 92 -14.09 2.94 -20.02
C THR A 92 -13.09 3.02 -18.85
N ALA A 93 -13.58 3.03 -17.62
CA ALA A 93 -12.73 3.18 -16.44
C ALA A 93 -13.35 2.54 -15.21
N VAL A 94 -12.52 1.89 -14.42
CA VAL A 94 -12.88 1.38 -13.09
C VAL A 94 -11.87 1.92 -12.09
N SER A 95 -12.37 2.61 -11.07
CA SER A 95 -11.54 3.14 -9.99
C SER A 95 -12.26 3.08 -8.65
N CYS A 96 -11.48 3.13 -7.59
CA CYS A 96 -11.98 3.21 -6.22
C CYS A 96 -11.10 4.13 -5.40
N ARG A 97 -11.71 5.08 -4.70
CA ARG A 97 -11.09 5.86 -3.64
C ARG A 97 -11.44 5.25 -2.29
N ALA A 98 -10.48 5.21 -1.40
CA ALA A 98 -10.69 4.71 -0.04
C ALA A 98 -9.85 5.50 0.97
N TYR A 99 -10.38 5.73 2.15
CA TYR A 99 -9.59 6.33 3.23
C TYR A 99 -8.57 5.36 3.76
N LEU A 100 -7.42 5.91 4.15
CA LEU A 100 -6.31 5.22 4.79
C LEU A 100 -6.07 5.81 6.19
N SER A 101 -5.89 4.92 7.17
CA SER A 101 -5.13 5.20 8.39
C SER A 101 -4.12 4.07 8.55
N ALA A 102 -2.84 4.40 8.57
CA ALA A 102 -1.76 3.41 8.64
C ALA A 102 -0.80 3.75 9.77
N ASP A 103 -0.68 2.83 10.72
CA ASP A 103 0.28 2.90 11.80
C ASP A 103 1.54 2.09 11.44
N HIS A 104 2.71 2.66 11.75
CA HIS A 104 4.01 2.04 11.55
C HIS A 104 4.80 2.15 12.83
N VAL A 105 5.22 1.02 13.38
CA VAL A 105 5.80 0.96 14.73
C VAL A 105 7.18 0.32 14.70
N ILE A 106 8.12 0.94 15.43
CA ILE A 106 9.38 0.34 15.84
C ILE A 106 9.37 0.31 17.36
N PHE A 107 9.30 -0.86 17.97
CA PHE A 107 9.24 -0.97 19.43
C PHE A 107 10.58 -0.64 20.09
N ALA A 108 10.56 0.22 21.10
CA ALA A 108 11.70 0.39 22.01
C ALA A 108 11.98 -0.92 22.79
N ASN A 109 10.93 -1.68 23.10
CA ASN A 109 11.03 -3.01 23.73
C ASN A 109 9.95 -3.94 23.13
N THR A 110 10.37 -4.93 22.35
CA THR A 110 9.47 -5.90 21.69
C THR A 110 8.75 -6.86 22.65
N GLU A 111 9.18 -6.97 23.92
CA GLU A 111 8.53 -7.80 24.93
C GLU A 111 7.28 -7.14 25.53
N VAL A 112 7.14 -5.81 25.35
CA VAL A 112 6.05 -5.02 25.92
C VAL A 112 5.29 -4.35 24.79
N PRO A 113 4.05 -4.76 24.48
CA PRO A 113 3.28 -4.20 23.37
C PRO A 113 2.64 -2.85 23.73
N VAL A 114 3.43 -1.95 24.28
CA VAL A 114 3.06 -0.56 24.57
C VAL A 114 3.89 0.34 23.68
N VAL A 115 3.24 1.23 22.96
CA VAL A 115 3.85 2.11 21.97
C VAL A 115 3.82 3.53 22.51
N ALA A 116 4.98 4.17 22.63
CA ALA A 116 5.11 5.60 22.94
C ALA A 116 4.96 6.44 21.64
N ASP A 117 4.72 7.72 21.79
CA ASP A 117 4.53 8.61 20.62
C ASP A 117 5.77 8.67 19.71
N GLU A 118 6.96 8.49 20.27
CA GLU A 118 8.24 8.41 19.55
C GLU A 118 8.45 7.10 18.78
N ASP A 119 7.70 6.04 19.11
CA ASP A 119 7.85 4.69 18.55
C ASP A 119 6.84 4.40 17.43
N VAL A 120 5.99 5.37 17.10
CA VAL A 120 4.95 5.23 16.08
C VAL A 120 4.92 6.43 15.12
N ILE A 121 4.60 6.14 13.86
CA ILE A 121 4.16 7.13 12.88
C ILE A 121 2.86 6.68 12.25
N THR A 122 1.81 7.49 12.43
CA THR A 122 0.50 7.31 11.78
C THR A 122 0.42 8.19 10.55
N VAL A 123 0.05 7.61 9.42
CA VAL A 123 -0.22 8.31 8.17
C VAL A 123 -1.71 8.21 7.86
N VAL A 124 -2.37 9.36 7.68
CA VAL A 124 -3.79 9.43 7.35
C VAL A 124 -3.99 10.13 6.01
N GLY A 125 -4.77 9.51 5.16
CA GLY A 125 -5.01 10.02 3.82
C GLY A 125 -6.06 9.23 3.04
N GLU A 126 -5.91 9.22 1.73
CA GLU A 126 -6.73 8.38 0.86
C GLU A 126 -5.92 7.80 -0.30
N TYR A 127 -6.23 6.57 -0.65
CA TYR A 127 -5.84 5.97 -1.92
C TYR A 127 -6.85 6.30 -3.02
N ASN A 128 -6.34 6.52 -4.23
CA ASN A 128 -7.11 6.59 -5.46
C ASN A 128 -6.53 5.58 -6.45
N ASN A 129 -7.11 4.36 -6.46
CA ASN A 129 -6.65 3.27 -7.30
C ASN A 129 -7.51 3.16 -8.56
N HIS A 130 -6.83 2.99 -9.70
CA HIS A 130 -7.43 2.62 -10.97
C HIS A 130 -7.11 1.16 -11.28
N TYR A 131 -8.04 0.47 -11.91
CA TYR A 131 -7.98 -0.96 -12.10
C TYR A 131 -8.16 -1.36 -13.56
N SER A 132 -7.47 -2.42 -13.96
CA SER A 132 -7.67 -3.14 -15.21
C SER A 132 -8.09 -4.57 -14.91
N GLU A 133 -8.97 -5.13 -15.72
CA GLU A 133 -9.33 -6.56 -15.67
C GLU A 133 -8.29 -7.33 -16.50
N ILE A 134 -7.54 -8.22 -15.85
CA ILE A 134 -6.48 -9.04 -16.44
C ILE A 134 -6.78 -10.49 -16.06
N ASP A 135 -7.00 -11.36 -17.04
CA ASP A 135 -7.31 -12.78 -16.84
C ASP A 135 -8.51 -13.04 -15.89
N GLY A 136 -9.48 -12.13 -15.87
CA GLY A 136 -10.67 -12.20 -15.02
C GLY A 136 -10.48 -11.64 -13.60
N GLU A 137 -9.31 -11.08 -13.28
CA GLU A 137 -9.00 -10.45 -12.00
C GLU A 137 -8.80 -8.93 -12.15
N TRP A 138 -9.24 -8.19 -11.14
CA TRP A 138 -9.05 -6.73 -11.09
C TRP A 138 -7.73 -6.38 -10.42
N LYS A 139 -6.79 -5.86 -11.23
CA LYS A 139 -5.44 -5.47 -10.79
C LYS A 139 -5.29 -3.96 -10.81
N ILE A 140 -4.56 -3.41 -9.83
CA ILE A 140 -4.22 -1.99 -9.77
C ILE A 140 -3.26 -1.67 -10.91
N CYS A 141 -3.66 -0.78 -11.83
CA CYS A 141 -2.80 -0.26 -12.90
C CYS A 141 -2.30 1.18 -12.63
N LYS A 142 -2.94 1.89 -11.70
CA LYS A 142 -2.48 3.17 -11.18
C LYS A 142 -2.88 3.29 -9.72
N SER A 143 -1.95 3.76 -8.86
CA SER A 143 -2.19 4.04 -7.46
C SER A 143 -1.66 5.42 -7.09
N GLU A 144 -2.51 6.24 -6.50
CA GLU A 144 -2.16 7.53 -5.91
C GLU A 144 -2.45 7.48 -4.42
N LEU A 145 -1.53 8.01 -3.60
CA LEU A 145 -1.74 8.24 -2.17
C LEU A 145 -1.70 9.74 -1.89
N VAL A 146 -2.81 10.28 -1.43
CA VAL A 146 -2.90 11.65 -0.95
C VAL A 146 -2.84 11.63 0.57
N VAL A 147 -1.71 12.04 1.14
CA VAL A 147 -1.56 12.19 2.59
C VAL A 147 -2.25 13.47 3.03
N HIS A 148 -3.21 13.35 3.95
CA HIS A 148 -3.93 14.49 4.52
C HIS A 148 -3.19 15.06 5.72
N TRP A 149 -2.70 14.20 6.60
CA TRP A 149 -1.89 14.54 7.78
C TRP A 149 -1.16 13.29 8.30
N SER A 150 -0.20 13.50 9.16
CA SER A 150 0.48 12.44 9.90
C SER A 150 0.70 12.84 11.35
N HIS A 151 0.90 11.87 12.24
CA HIS A 151 1.13 12.07 13.65
C HIS A 151 2.17 11.07 14.18
N GLY A 152 2.99 11.50 15.11
CA GLY A 152 4.07 10.69 15.67
C GLY A 152 5.45 11.02 15.06
N ASN A 153 6.35 10.07 15.10
CA ASN A 153 7.76 10.27 14.74
C ASN A 153 8.03 9.92 13.27
N ALA A 154 8.14 10.91 12.40
CA ALA A 154 8.42 10.71 10.97
C ALA A 154 9.83 10.14 10.68
N GLU A 155 10.81 10.30 11.60
CA GLU A 155 12.18 9.76 11.46
C GLU A 155 12.19 8.22 11.42
N LEU A 156 11.12 7.56 11.91
CA LEU A 156 10.98 6.11 11.87
C LEU A 156 11.01 5.53 10.45
N PHE A 157 10.62 6.30 9.41
CA PHE A 157 10.77 5.84 8.03
C PHE A 157 12.23 5.72 7.61
N VAL A 158 13.10 6.64 8.08
CA VAL A 158 14.54 6.58 7.84
C VAL A 158 15.14 5.41 8.59
N GLU A 159 14.84 5.28 9.88
CA GLU A 159 15.29 4.16 10.71
C GLU A 159 14.86 2.81 10.15
N ALA A 160 13.60 2.66 9.74
CA ALA A 160 13.09 1.44 9.13
C ALA A 160 13.86 1.08 7.85
N THR A 161 14.15 2.07 7.00
CA THR A 161 14.93 1.84 5.79
C THR A 161 16.34 1.33 6.12
N GLU A 162 17.02 1.92 7.12
CA GLU A 162 18.34 1.49 7.57
C GLU A 162 18.31 0.06 8.16
N ARG A 163 17.29 -0.26 8.97
CA ARG A 163 17.08 -1.60 9.54
C ARG A 163 16.85 -2.65 8.44
N ALA A 164 16.01 -2.36 7.45
CA ALA A 164 15.75 -3.26 6.32
C ALA A 164 17.03 -3.54 5.52
N LEU A 165 17.85 -2.51 5.26
CA LEU A 165 19.13 -2.65 4.57
C LEU A 165 20.15 -3.47 5.37
N ALA A 166 20.18 -3.32 6.70
CA ALA A 166 21.05 -4.11 7.57
C ALA A 166 20.67 -5.60 7.57
N GLN A 167 19.36 -5.90 7.61
CA GLN A 167 18.83 -7.28 7.53
C GLN A 167 19.26 -7.97 6.22
N LEU A 168 19.17 -7.27 5.08
CA LEU A 168 19.59 -7.81 3.77
C LEU A 168 21.09 -8.11 3.70
N LYS A 169 21.93 -7.36 4.41
CA LYS A 169 23.39 -7.60 4.47
C LYS A 169 23.75 -8.78 5.35
N SER A 170 22.96 -9.08 6.39
CA SER A 170 23.21 -10.19 7.32
C SER A 170 22.81 -11.56 6.77
N GLN A 171 22.04 -11.60 5.67
CA GLN A 171 21.57 -12.84 5.02
C GLN A 171 22.49 -13.29 3.86
N LYS A 172 23.54 -12.53 3.56
CA LYS A 172 24.57 -12.84 2.55
C LYS A 172 25.83 -13.38 3.18
#